data_9966d899805d2134dec2580d868912b2
#
_entry.id   9966d899805d2134dec2580d868912b2
#
_cell.length_a   1.000
_cell.length_b   1.000
_cell.length_c   1.000
_cell.angle_alpha   90.00
_cell.angle_beta   90.00
_cell.angle_gamma   90.00
#
_symmetry.space_group_name_H-M   'P 1'
#
loop_
_entity.id
_entity.type
_entity.pdbx_description
1 polymer ?
#
loop_
_entity_poly.entity_id
_entity_poly.type
_entity_poly.pdbx_seq_one_letter_code
_entity_poly.pdbx_strand_id
1 'polypeptide(L)'
;MNIRIKGEKIILRSVDSSDIDTILLWENSSTEPLYGIYEEQYSREDVVQFIENQQNYSLAENEQLRLMICSHEGKRLGTIDLTEYDGKKASVSILIFDLDNRHKGFATEALRRVVDYAKSLRLCTLHATILPENSPSISLFKKAGFISDGTMLYRKQL
;
A
#
# COMPACT_ATOMS: atom_id res chain seq x y z
N MET A 1 8.20 15.04 0.15
CA MET A 1 9.01 14.21 -0.79
C MET A 1 8.12 13.74 -1.93
N ASN A 2 8.59 13.86 -3.14
CA ASN A 2 7.81 13.51 -4.33
C ASN A 2 8.38 12.24 -4.95
N ILE A 3 7.66 11.14 -4.81
CA ILE A 3 8.03 9.83 -5.34
C ILE A 3 7.18 9.55 -6.58
N ARG A 4 7.83 9.09 -7.64
CA ARG A 4 7.14 8.64 -8.86
C ARG A 4 7.92 7.47 -9.45
N ILE A 5 7.28 6.31 -9.48
CA ILE A 5 7.87 5.07 -9.99
C ILE A 5 7.03 4.60 -11.16
N LYS A 6 7.61 4.61 -12.35
CA LYS A 6 6.92 4.17 -13.55
C LYS A 6 7.13 2.67 -13.76
N GLY A 7 6.05 1.93 -13.81
CA GLY A 7 6.01 0.51 -14.16
C GLY A 7 5.54 0.28 -15.59
N GLU A 8 5.38 -0.97 -15.96
CA GLU A 8 4.88 -1.37 -17.28
C GLU A 8 3.38 -1.07 -17.43
N LYS A 9 2.60 -1.39 -16.40
CA LYS A 9 1.13 -1.24 -16.40
C LYS A 9 0.66 -0.08 -15.53
N ILE A 10 1.46 0.30 -14.53
CA ILE A 10 1.05 1.25 -13.51
C ILE A 10 2.13 2.29 -13.25
N ILE A 11 1.72 3.35 -12.57
CA ILE A 11 2.62 4.33 -11.98
C ILE A 11 2.30 4.36 -10.48
N LEU A 12 3.35 4.31 -9.65
CA LEU A 12 3.24 4.59 -8.22
C LEU A 12 3.68 6.03 -8.00
N ARG A 13 2.89 6.80 -7.28
CA ARG A 13 3.25 8.18 -6.97
C ARG A 13 2.87 8.57 -5.55
N SER A 14 3.56 9.56 -5.02
CA SER A 14 3.16 10.17 -3.75
C SER A 14 1.72 10.65 -3.82
N VAL A 15 1.01 10.57 -2.71
CA VAL A 15 -0.33 11.15 -2.59
C VAL A 15 -0.23 12.67 -2.47
N ASP A 16 -1.23 13.38 -2.96
CA ASP A 16 -1.31 14.83 -2.90
C ASP A 16 -2.74 15.30 -2.64
N SER A 17 -2.94 16.62 -2.60
CA SER A 17 -4.25 17.20 -2.28
C SER A 17 -5.35 16.80 -3.27
N SER A 18 -5.00 16.43 -4.50
CA SER A 18 -5.99 15.95 -5.48
C SER A 18 -6.59 14.59 -5.13
N ASP A 19 -5.98 13.87 -4.19
CA ASP A 19 -6.41 12.54 -3.78
C ASP A 19 -7.36 12.55 -2.58
N ILE A 20 -7.61 13.70 -1.96
CA ILE A 20 -8.40 13.79 -0.73
C ILE A 20 -9.76 13.11 -0.88
N ASP A 21 -10.52 13.49 -1.90
CA ASP A 21 -11.87 12.96 -2.10
C ASP A 21 -11.85 11.44 -2.36
N THR A 22 -10.89 10.98 -3.15
CA THR A 22 -10.74 9.56 -3.45
C THR A 22 -10.38 8.75 -2.21
N ILE A 23 -9.39 9.21 -1.44
CA ILE A 23 -8.96 8.52 -0.22
C ILE A 23 -10.08 8.52 0.81
N LEU A 24 -10.77 9.66 0.99
CA LEU A 24 -11.90 9.75 1.90
C LEU A 24 -13.01 8.75 1.53
N LEU A 25 -13.35 8.67 0.24
CA LEU A 25 -14.33 7.73 -0.26
C LEU A 25 -13.87 6.28 0.00
N TRP A 26 -12.63 5.95 -0.34
CA TRP A 26 -12.10 4.61 -0.21
C TRP A 26 -12.00 4.15 1.25
N GLU A 27 -11.47 4.99 2.13
CA GLU A 27 -11.35 4.65 3.56
C GLU A 27 -12.71 4.41 4.21
N ASN A 28 -13.74 5.15 3.80
CA ASN A 28 -15.08 5.04 4.37
C ASN A 28 -15.99 4.01 3.67
N SER A 29 -15.59 3.53 2.48
CA SER A 29 -16.38 2.55 1.70
C SER A 29 -15.95 1.12 1.98
N SER A 30 -14.80 0.91 2.60
CA SER A 30 -14.29 -0.43 2.86
C SER A 30 -15.13 -1.09 3.94
N THR A 31 -16.08 -1.91 3.53
CA THR A 31 -16.93 -2.70 4.42
C THR A 31 -16.45 -4.15 4.51
N GLU A 32 -15.32 -4.48 3.89
CA GLU A 32 -14.82 -5.84 3.87
C GLU A 32 -14.17 -6.18 5.23
N PRO A 33 -14.67 -7.21 5.92
CA PRO A 33 -14.12 -7.62 7.23
C PRO A 33 -12.70 -8.16 7.16
N LEU A 34 -12.13 -8.26 5.96
CA LEU A 34 -10.78 -8.75 5.74
C LEU A 34 -9.68 -7.85 6.30
N TYR A 35 -9.98 -6.60 6.60
CA TYR A 35 -9.01 -5.61 7.00
C TYR A 35 -9.10 -5.19 8.46
N GLY A 36 -9.91 -5.86 9.26
CA GLY A 36 -10.01 -5.62 10.67
C GLY A 36 -11.31 -4.96 11.13
N ILE A 37 -11.30 -4.39 12.31
CA ILE A 37 -12.47 -3.81 12.94
C ILE A 37 -12.63 -2.37 12.47
N TYR A 38 -13.73 -2.08 11.78
CA TYR A 38 -14.07 -0.74 11.33
C TYR A 38 -15.04 -0.12 12.31
N GLU A 39 -14.52 0.58 13.28
CA GLU A 39 -15.36 1.26 14.26
C GLU A 39 -15.52 2.75 13.97
N GLU A 40 -14.63 3.33 13.16
CA GLU A 40 -14.64 4.78 12.93
C GLU A 40 -14.54 5.12 11.45
N GLN A 41 -15.38 6.08 11.03
CA GLN A 41 -15.23 6.71 9.73
C GLN A 41 -14.24 7.86 9.83
N TYR A 42 -13.44 8.03 8.79
CA TYR A 42 -12.53 9.16 8.68
C TYR A 42 -13.29 10.41 8.25
N SER A 43 -12.97 11.54 8.88
CA SER A 43 -13.44 12.85 8.43
C SER A 43 -12.55 13.37 7.29
N ARG A 44 -13.05 14.39 6.57
CA ARG A 44 -12.25 15.07 5.56
C ARG A 44 -10.97 15.65 6.17
N GLU A 45 -11.07 16.22 7.35
CA GLU A 45 -9.94 16.80 8.09
C GLU A 45 -8.88 15.74 8.40
N ASP A 46 -9.29 14.53 8.76
CA ASP A 46 -8.36 13.41 9.00
C ASP A 46 -7.56 13.09 7.75
N VAL A 47 -8.21 13.04 6.59
CA VAL A 47 -7.56 12.75 5.32
C VAL A 47 -6.64 13.90 4.88
N VAL A 48 -7.08 15.14 5.06
CA VAL A 48 -6.24 16.32 4.77
C VAL A 48 -4.96 16.27 5.61
N GLN A 49 -5.09 16.03 6.91
CA GLN A 49 -3.93 15.94 7.80
C GLN A 49 -3.01 14.78 7.42
N PHE A 50 -3.59 13.63 7.06
CA PHE A 50 -2.82 12.49 6.60
C PHE A 50 -1.98 12.85 5.36
N ILE A 51 -2.58 13.50 4.37
CA ILE A 51 -1.88 13.89 3.13
C ILE A 51 -0.81 14.94 3.42
N GLU A 52 -1.09 15.93 4.26
CA GLU A 52 -0.09 16.91 4.67
C GLU A 52 1.11 16.25 5.33
N ASN A 53 0.88 15.27 6.20
CA ASN A 53 1.96 14.52 6.83
C ASN A 53 2.77 13.74 5.80
N GLN A 54 2.11 13.12 4.81
CA GLN A 54 2.79 12.43 3.72
C GLN A 54 3.67 13.36 2.88
N GLN A 55 3.25 14.60 2.69
CA GLN A 55 4.00 15.57 1.90
C GLN A 55 5.14 16.23 2.67
N ASN A 56 4.94 16.46 3.95
CA ASN A 56 5.87 17.26 4.77
C ASN A 56 6.92 16.43 5.49
N TYR A 57 6.68 15.14 5.70
CA TYR A 57 7.58 14.27 6.44
C TYR A 57 8.08 13.12 5.58
N SER A 58 9.34 12.75 5.79
CA SER A 58 9.93 11.57 5.18
C SER A 58 9.36 10.28 5.78
N LEU A 59 9.62 9.16 5.14
CA LEU A 59 9.26 7.85 5.69
C LEU A 59 9.87 7.65 7.09
N ALA A 60 11.11 8.08 7.30
CA ALA A 60 11.77 7.95 8.60
C ALA A 60 11.10 8.79 9.70
N GLU A 61 10.60 9.97 9.35
CA GLU A 61 9.95 10.86 10.31
C GLU A 61 8.51 10.45 10.59
N ASN A 62 7.80 9.99 9.57
CA ASN A 62 6.37 9.65 9.64
C ASN A 62 6.13 8.16 9.91
N GLU A 63 7.16 7.33 9.78
CA GLU A 63 7.10 5.86 9.90
C GLU A 63 6.10 5.20 8.95
N GLN A 64 5.57 5.97 8.02
CA GLN A 64 4.54 5.56 7.07
C GLN A 64 4.70 6.27 5.73
N LEU A 65 4.49 5.51 4.65
CA LEU A 65 4.44 6.04 3.29
C LEU A 65 3.25 5.41 2.56
N ARG A 66 2.38 6.24 2.01
CA ARG A 66 1.33 5.78 1.08
C ARG A 66 1.65 6.22 -0.33
N LEU A 67 1.58 5.30 -1.27
CA LEU A 67 1.68 5.59 -2.69
C LEU A 67 0.35 5.29 -3.38
N MET A 68 -0.07 6.20 -4.26
CA MET A 68 -1.21 5.97 -5.13
C MET A 68 -0.79 5.08 -6.28
N ILE A 69 -1.56 4.04 -6.55
CA ILE A 69 -1.40 3.19 -7.73
C ILE A 69 -2.29 3.78 -8.82
N CYS A 70 -1.68 4.22 -9.92
CA CYS A 70 -2.40 4.82 -11.05
C CYS A 70 -2.15 4.05 -12.33
N SER A 71 -3.10 4.11 -13.26
CA SER A 71 -2.86 3.73 -14.64
C SER A 71 -1.93 4.76 -15.32
N HIS A 72 -1.42 4.44 -16.51
CA HIS A 72 -0.61 5.39 -17.28
C HIS A 72 -1.39 6.65 -17.68
N GLU A 73 -2.70 6.56 -17.78
CA GLU A 73 -3.60 7.69 -18.06
C GLU A 73 -3.94 8.50 -16.81
N GLY A 74 -3.45 8.10 -15.65
CA GLY A 74 -3.67 8.81 -14.40
C GLY A 74 -4.90 8.38 -13.61
N LYS A 75 -5.61 7.33 -14.04
CA LYS A 75 -6.73 6.79 -13.26
C LYS A 75 -6.22 6.17 -11.97
N ARG A 76 -6.83 6.53 -10.85
CA ARG A 76 -6.50 5.96 -9.54
C ARG A 76 -7.08 4.55 -9.44
N LEU A 77 -6.22 3.57 -9.13
CA LEU A 77 -6.58 2.15 -9.10
C LEU A 77 -6.60 1.60 -7.68
N GLY A 78 -5.81 2.17 -6.78
CA GLY A 78 -5.66 1.70 -5.42
C GLY A 78 -4.51 2.37 -4.71
N THR A 79 -4.11 1.80 -3.58
CA THR A 79 -2.98 2.29 -2.79
C THR A 79 -2.07 1.14 -2.37
N ILE A 80 -0.81 1.46 -2.13
CA ILE A 80 0.15 0.57 -1.51
C ILE A 80 0.91 1.34 -0.43
N ASP A 81 0.99 0.77 0.76
CA ASP A 81 1.53 1.42 1.93
C ASP A 81 2.74 0.68 2.48
N LEU A 82 3.73 1.43 2.94
CA LEU A 82 4.73 0.96 3.89
C LEU A 82 4.40 1.58 5.24
N THR A 83 4.34 0.76 6.28
CA THR A 83 4.03 1.17 7.65
C THR A 83 5.00 0.55 8.64
N GLU A 84 4.97 1.00 9.87
CA GLU A 84 5.82 0.46 10.93
C GLU A 84 7.32 0.44 10.56
N TYR A 85 7.74 1.47 9.84
CA TYR A 85 9.13 1.60 9.41
C TYR A 85 10.03 1.90 10.62
N ASP A 86 11.09 1.07 10.80
CA ASP A 86 12.05 1.23 11.89
C ASP A 86 13.50 1.39 11.41
N GLY A 87 13.70 1.65 10.12
CA GLY A 87 15.01 1.76 9.50
C GLY A 87 15.59 0.46 8.96
N LYS A 88 15.05 -0.68 9.36
CA LYS A 88 15.50 -2.02 8.92
C LYS A 88 14.39 -2.83 8.28
N LYS A 89 13.17 -2.64 8.73
CA LYS A 89 11.99 -3.37 8.24
C LYS A 89 10.80 -2.42 8.12
N ALA A 90 9.81 -2.87 7.37
CA ALA A 90 8.51 -2.22 7.26
C ALA A 90 7.45 -3.26 6.95
N SER A 91 6.21 -2.94 7.27
CA SER A 91 5.05 -3.70 6.82
C SER A 91 4.55 -3.13 5.50
N VAL A 92 4.05 -3.99 4.61
CA VAL A 92 3.46 -3.57 3.35
C VAL A 92 2.00 -4.02 3.28
N SER A 93 1.13 -3.13 2.87
CA SER A 93 -0.26 -3.44 2.56
C SER A 93 -0.65 -2.85 1.22
N ILE A 94 -1.57 -3.50 0.53
CA ILE A 94 -1.98 -3.12 -0.81
C ILE A 94 -3.48 -3.32 -0.98
N LEU A 95 -4.12 -2.38 -1.66
CA LEU A 95 -5.53 -2.44 -1.96
C LEU A 95 -5.78 -1.93 -3.38
N ILE A 96 -6.39 -2.79 -4.21
CA ILE A 96 -6.97 -2.39 -5.50
C ILE A 96 -8.45 -2.21 -5.26
N PHE A 97 -8.94 -1.00 -5.44
CA PHE A 97 -10.22 -0.59 -4.91
C PHE A 97 -11.41 -1.02 -5.77
N ASP A 98 -11.28 -0.96 -7.08
CA ASP A 98 -12.37 -1.33 -7.98
C ASP A 98 -12.24 -2.80 -8.37
N LEU A 99 -13.32 -3.57 -8.20
CA LEU A 99 -13.37 -4.98 -8.59
C LEU A 99 -13.01 -5.17 -10.07
N ASP A 100 -13.41 -4.22 -10.93
CA ASP A 100 -13.11 -4.27 -12.36
C ASP A 100 -11.62 -4.14 -12.66
N ASN A 101 -10.84 -3.62 -11.71
CA ASN A 101 -9.39 -3.47 -11.83
C ASN A 101 -8.61 -4.63 -11.20
N ARG A 102 -9.29 -5.59 -10.59
CA ARG A 102 -8.66 -6.79 -10.04
C ARG A 102 -8.34 -7.80 -11.14
N HIS A 103 -7.41 -8.70 -10.88
CA HIS A 103 -6.96 -9.77 -11.80
C HIS A 103 -6.34 -9.28 -13.10
N LYS A 104 -5.84 -8.03 -13.13
CA LYS A 104 -5.15 -7.43 -14.28
C LYS A 104 -3.64 -7.31 -14.09
N GLY A 105 -3.13 -7.79 -12.97
CA GLY A 105 -1.70 -7.73 -12.66
C GLY A 105 -1.23 -6.39 -12.05
N PHE A 106 -2.14 -5.47 -11.71
CA PHE A 106 -1.78 -4.18 -11.13
C PHE A 106 -1.15 -4.33 -9.74
N ALA A 107 -1.77 -5.14 -8.87
CA ALA A 107 -1.25 -5.40 -7.54
C ALA A 107 0.11 -6.10 -7.58
N THR A 108 0.27 -7.06 -8.46
CA THR A 108 1.52 -7.78 -8.65
C THR A 108 2.66 -6.84 -9.01
N GLU A 109 2.41 -5.94 -9.96
CA GLU A 109 3.42 -4.98 -10.38
C GLU A 109 3.69 -3.94 -9.29
N ALA A 110 2.65 -3.42 -8.64
CA ALA A 110 2.82 -2.47 -7.54
C ALA A 110 3.67 -3.04 -6.42
N LEU A 111 3.38 -4.28 -6.01
CA LEU A 111 4.16 -4.95 -4.96
C LEU A 111 5.61 -5.13 -5.37
N ARG A 112 5.87 -5.58 -6.61
CA ARG A 112 7.23 -5.72 -7.11
C ARG A 112 8.00 -4.40 -7.09
N ARG A 113 7.36 -3.32 -7.50
CA ARG A 113 7.99 -1.98 -7.51
C ARG A 113 8.28 -1.48 -6.10
N VAL A 114 7.39 -1.74 -5.15
CA VAL A 114 7.63 -1.37 -3.76
C VAL A 114 8.73 -2.22 -3.12
N VAL A 115 8.82 -3.50 -3.46
CA VAL A 115 9.96 -4.35 -3.02
C VAL A 115 11.28 -3.74 -3.51
N ASP A 116 11.36 -3.35 -4.78
CA ASP A 116 12.57 -2.72 -5.33
C ASP A 116 12.87 -1.37 -4.64
N TYR A 117 11.83 -0.59 -4.38
CA TYR A 117 11.96 0.67 -3.64
C TYR A 117 12.49 0.43 -2.22
N ALA A 118 11.95 -0.56 -1.51
CA ALA A 118 12.40 -0.93 -0.18
C ALA A 118 13.89 -1.35 -0.17
N LYS A 119 14.33 -2.08 -1.20
CA LYS A 119 15.75 -2.41 -1.36
C LYS A 119 16.60 -1.15 -1.54
N SER A 120 16.12 -0.17 -2.30
CA SER A 120 16.83 1.10 -2.48
C SER A 120 16.96 1.90 -1.18
N LEU A 121 16.02 1.71 -0.25
CA LEU A 121 16.08 2.28 1.10
C LEU A 121 16.94 1.46 2.05
N ARG A 122 17.55 0.38 1.58
CA ARG A 122 18.37 -0.55 2.38
C ARG A 122 17.59 -1.24 3.50
N LEU A 123 16.30 -1.44 3.33
CA LEU A 123 15.54 -2.29 4.24
C LEU A 123 16.02 -3.74 4.14
N CYS A 124 16.01 -4.44 5.28
CA CYS A 124 16.41 -5.83 5.36
C CYS A 124 15.24 -6.79 5.13
N THR A 125 14.05 -6.39 5.54
CA THR A 125 12.86 -7.26 5.53
C THR A 125 11.60 -6.45 5.28
N LEU A 126 10.69 -7.03 4.51
CA LEU A 126 9.30 -6.59 4.43
C LEU A 126 8.39 -7.64 5.06
N HIS A 127 7.38 -7.15 5.77
CA HIS A 127 6.35 -7.97 6.40
C HIS A 127 4.98 -7.67 5.81
N ALA A 128 4.07 -8.63 5.89
CA ALA A 128 2.66 -8.42 5.60
C ALA A 128 1.83 -9.30 6.54
N THR A 129 0.76 -8.76 7.08
CA THR A 129 -0.21 -9.54 7.86
C THR A 129 -1.41 -9.80 6.98
N ILE A 130 -1.72 -11.07 6.74
CA ILE A 130 -2.77 -11.47 5.81
C ILE A 130 -3.71 -12.44 6.52
N LEU A 131 -5.00 -12.10 6.54
CA LEU A 131 -6.01 -12.99 7.12
C LEU A 131 -6.13 -14.29 6.32
N PRO A 132 -6.40 -15.43 6.98
CA PRO A 132 -6.50 -16.73 6.29
C PRO A 132 -7.54 -16.77 5.17
N GLU A 133 -8.59 -15.97 5.28
CA GLU A 133 -9.68 -15.90 4.29
C GLU A 133 -9.30 -15.09 3.05
N ASN A 134 -8.23 -14.29 3.13
CA ASN A 134 -7.82 -13.42 2.03
C ASN A 134 -6.93 -14.16 1.03
N SER A 135 -7.52 -15.13 0.33
CA SER A 135 -6.81 -15.97 -0.65
C SER A 135 -6.14 -15.17 -1.77
N PRO A 136 -6.74 -14.12 -2.33
CA PRO A 136 -6.05 -13.32 -3.36
C PRO A 136 -4.76 -12.68 -2.86
N SER A 137 -4.77 -12.10 -1.65
CA SER A 137 -3.56 -11.51 -1.05
C SER A 137 -2.51 -12.56 -0.74
N ILE A 138 -2.92 -13.71 -0.19
CA ILE A 138 -1.99 -14.82 0.10
C ILE A 138 -1.28 -15.23 -1.20
N SER A 139 -2.02 -15.44 -2.27
CA SER A 139 -1.46 -15.80 -3.57
C SER A 139 -0.51 -14.71 -4.09
N LEU A 140 -0.91 -13.46 -4.01
CA LEU A 140 -0.11 -12.31 -4.45
C LEU A 140 1.24 -12.24 -3.72
N PHE A 141 1.21 -12.30 -2.39
CA PHE A 141 2.42 -12.18 -1.59
C PHE A 141 3.33 -13.40 -1.72
N LYS A 142 2.77 -14.61 -1.81
CA LYS A 142 3.56 -15.81 -2.08
C LYS A 142 4.29 -15.74 -3.42
N LYS A 143 3.62 -15.30 -4.47
CA LYS A 143 4.24 -15.10 -5.79
C LYS A 143 5.34 -14.05 -5.76
N ALA A 144 5.24 -13.06 -4.89
CA ALA A 144 6.29 -12.06 -4.71
C ALA A 144 7.46 -12.55 -3.84
N GLY A 145 7.41 -13.78 -3.36
CA GLY A 145 8.49 -14.39 -2.58
C GLY A 145 8.36 -14.21 -1.07
N PHE A 146 7.19 -13.78 -0.58
CA PHE A 146 6.94 -13.74 0.85
C PHE A 146 6.67 -15.15 1.37
N ILE A 147 7.17 -15.44 2.57
CA ILE A 147 7.06 -16.75 3.22
C ILE A 147 6.27 -16.59 4.52
N SER A 148 5.25 -17.43 4.69
CA SER A 148 4.49 -17.51 5.94
C SER A 148 5.29 -18.21 7.02
N ASP A 149 5.15 -17.74 8.27
CA ASP A 149 5.70 -18.40 9.44
C ASP A 149 4.73 -19.43 10.07
N GLY A 150 3.63 -19.74 9.37
CA GLY A 150 2.57 -20.62 9.88
C GLY A 150 1.45 -19.87 10.59
N THR A 151 1.57 -18.57 10.76
CA THR A 151 0.55 -17.67 11.26
C THR A 151 0.05 -16.76 10.14
N MET A 152 -0.55 -15.63 10.48
CA MET A 152 -0.93 -14.59 9.48
C MET A 152 0.24 -13.75 9.00
N LEU A 153 1.43 -13.91 9.57
CA LEU A 153 2.60 -13.11 9.22
C LEU A 153 3.35 -13.72 8.04
N TYR A 154 3.60 -12.91 7.04
CA TYR A 154 4.40 -13.22 5.85
C TYR A 154 5.63 -12.31 5.82
N ARG A 155 6.78 -12.85 5.45
CA ARG A 155 8.05 -12.12 5.42
C ARG A 155 8.79 -12.35 4.11
N LYS A 156 9.51 -11.31 3.69
CA LYS A 156 10.46 -11.39 2.58
C LYS A 156 11.78 -10.75 3.00
N GLN A 157 12.85 -11.52 2.93
CA GLN A 157 14.22 -11.00 3.08
C GLN A 157 14.60 -10.28 1.78
N LEU A 158 15.11 -9.09 1.92
CA LEU A 158 15.46 -8.22 0.80
C LEU A 158 16.94 -8.28 0.42
#